data_274881aba5c30411650d8eb9c33a11cf
#
_entry.id   274881aba5c30411650d8eb9c33a11cf
#
_cell.length_a   1.000
_cell.length_b   1.000
_cell.length_c   1.000
_cell.angle_alpha   90.00
_cell.angle_beta   90.00
_cell.angle_gamma   90.00
#
_symmetry.space_group_name_H-M   'P 1'
#
loop_
_entity.id
_entity.type
_entity.pdbx_description
1 polymer ?
#
loop_
_entity_poly.entity_id
_entity_poly.type
_entity_poly.pdbx_seq_one_letter_code
_entity_poly.pdbx_strand_id
1 'polypeptide(L)'
;MDLNLAPYIAVAMIFLLMAFGTPVFAALALSGAAGIIMVEDLHFLMTRLKSISYSTTAVYTLTIIPLFILMGSFAQHAQVGKKLFDVASRWVGHLPGGLAMAAILTSAGFAATSGSSVATAATVGSVAIPEMKKAGYAGSLSAGAVAAGGVLGVLIPPSVLLIFYAALTETSAGKMLIAGFLPGLLTMVVFMIGIYFIAGRGAARKAVSPRAPWGVAIRETGKAWQVAVLFLVVMGGIYLGLVTPTEAGALGAFVAFLMLLTHRASWPGLMGRIVDSFRSTIDTTVMILFTMIGAAIFSYFLTLIQVPNQLAEAVVQSGLQPYLIVAMLLMVFVPMGMFLDAFSMMAITIPIMFPAVQSLGFDPIWFGILTVKMCEIGLITPPVGLNVYVIAGIDRETPLPEIFKGASWFVLMEIITIAILFAFPAIITWLPRIMTS
;
A
#
# COMPACT_ATOMS: atom_id res chain seq x y z
N MET A 1 -38.35 -3.54 -13.96
CA MET A 1 -37.57 -2.60 -13.11
C MET A 1 -36.73 -1.75 -14.03
N ASP A 2 -36.72 -0.40 -13.89
CA ASP A 2 -35.88 0.41 -14.78
C ASP A 2 -34.41 0.02 -14.65
N LEU A 3 -33.84 -0.51 -15.72
CA LEU A 3 -32.43 -0.92 -15.82
C LEU A 3 -31.47 0.23 -15.40
N ASN A 4 -31.93 1.47 -15.53
CA ASN A 4 -31.20 2.65 -15.12
C ASN A 4 -31.01 2.79 -13.60
N LEU A 5 -31.84 2.13 -12.78
CA LEU A 5 -31.73 2.16 -11.32
C LEU A 5 -30.86 1.05 -10.73
N ALA A 6 -30.62 -0.03 -11.49
CA ALA A 6 -29.88 -1.20 -11.02
C ALA A 6 -28.47 -0.88 -10.51
N PRO A 7 -27.64 -0.03 -11.18
CA PRO A 7 -26.30 0.31 -10.68
C PRO A 7 -26.35 1.06 -9.35
N TYR A 8 -27.30 1.99 -9.17
CA TYR A 8 -27.43 2.77 -7.92
C TYR A 8 -27.88 1.89 -6.76
N ILE A 9 -28.81 0.93 -7.01
CA ILE A 9 -29.25 -0.04 -6.00
C ILE A 9 -28.11 -0.95 -5.59
N ALA A 10 -27.33 -1.46 -6.54
CA ALA A 10 -26.19 -2.33 -6.25
C ALA A 10 -25.11 -1.60 -5.45
N VAL A 11 -24.78 -0.35 -5.80
CA VAL A 11 -23.83 0.47 -5.02
C VAL A 11 -24.36 0.77 -3.62
N ALA A 12 -25.62 1.18 -3.50
CA ALA A 12 -26.25 1.41 -2.19
C ALA A 12 -26.24 0.15 -1.32
N MET A 13 -26.46 -1.02 -1.93
CA MET A 13 -26.43 -2.31 -1.25
C MET A 13 -25.04 -2.66 -0.71
N ILE A 14 -23.94 -2.31 -1.41
CA ILE A 14 -22.59 -2.48 -0.88
C ILE A 14 -22.43 -1.73 0.45
N PHE A 15 -22.74 -0.42 0.45
CA PHE A 15 -22.61 0.39 1.67
C PHE A 15 -23.55 -0.06 2.79
N LEU A 16 -24.77 -0.48 2.45
CA LEU A 16 -25.73 -1.00 3.42
C LEU A 16 -25.19 -2.29 4.06
N LEU A 17 -24.75 -3.26 3.28
CA LEU A 17 -24.18 -4.51 3.79
C LEU A 17 -22.95 -4.26 4.66
N MET A 18 -22.08 -3.33 4.26
CA MET A 18 -20.92 -2.94 5.06
C MET A 18 -21.32 -2.27 6.37
N ALA A 19 -22.38 -1.44 6.39
CA ALA A 19 -22.90 -0.84 7.60
C ALA A 19 -23.44 -1.90 8.61
N PHE A 20 -23.88 -3.06 8.12
CA PHE A 20 -24.24 -4.22 8.94
C PHE A 20 -23.02 -5.11 9.31
N GLY A 21 -21.80 -4.69 9.00
CA GLY A 21 -20.58 -5.42 9.34
C GLY A 21 -20.22 -6.57 8.39
N THR A 22 -20.86 -6.64 7.21
CA THR A 22 -20.49 -7.64 6.20
C THR A 22 -19.10 -7.31 5.64
N PRO A 23 -18.18 -8.29 5.53
CA PRO A 23 -16.88 -8.08 4.89
C PRO A 23 -17.03 -7.57 3.46
N VAL A 24 -16.11 -6.70 3.01
CA VAL A 24 -16.19 -6.02 1.70
C VAL A 24 -16.31 -7.01 0.55
N PHE A 25 -15.55 -8.10 0.57
CA PHE A 25 -15.62 -9.12 -0.48
C PHE A 25 -17.02 -9.73 -0.63
N ALA A 26 -17.70 -9.98 0.51
CA ALA A 26 -19.05 -10.54 0.52
C ALA A 26 -20.09 -9.47 0.09
N ALA A 27 -19.92 -8.21 0.53
CA ALA A 27 -20.77 -7.12 0.10
C ALA A 27 -20.71 -6.92 -1.42
N LEU A 28 -19.52 -6.97 -2.02
CA LEU A 28 -19.32 -6.90 -3.47
C LEU A 28 -19.95 -8.09 -4.20
N ALA A 29 -19.69 -9.32 -3.73
CA ALA A 29 -20.21 -10.52 -4.34
C ALA A 29 -21.74 -10.56 -4.31
N LEU A 30 -22.37 -10.23 -3.16
CA LEU A 30 -23.81 -10.22 -2.99
C LEU A 30 -24.47 -9.11 -3.81
N SER A 31 -23.90 -7.92 -3.81
CA SER A 31 -24.45 -6.80 -4.60
C SER A 31 -24.33 -7.04 -6.10
N GLY A 32 -23.19 -7.59 -6.57
CA GLY A 32 -23.01 -7.98 -7.95
C GLY A 32 -23.95 -9.10 -8.37
N ALA A 33 -24.11 -10.13 -7.53
CA ALA A 33 -25.03 -11.25 -7.78
C ALA A 33 -26.49 -10.77 -7.83
N ALA A 34 -26.91 -9.91 -6.89
CA ALA A 34 -28.23 -9.31 -6.91
C ALA A 34 -28.45 -8.48 -8.18
N GLY A 35 -27.45 -7.66 -8.57
CA GLY A 35 -27.51 -6.89 -9.81
C GLY A 35 -27.66 -7.76 -11.06
N ILE A 36 -26.90 -8.87 -11.14
CA ILE A 36 -27.02 -9.82 -12.26
C ILE A 36 -28.43 -10.43 -12.30
N ILE A 37 -29.01 -10.84 -11.15
CA ILE A 37 -30.38 -11.40 -11.10
C ILE A 37 -31.42 -10.36 -11.51
N MET A 38 -31.19 -9.07 -11.27
CA MET A 38 -32.10 -7.99 -11.67
C MET A 38 -32.13 -7.79 -13.20
N VAL A 39 -31.04 -8.06 -13.88
CA VAL A 39 -30.86 -7.84 -15.34
C VAL A 39 -31.14 -9.11 -16.13
N GLU A 40 -30.68 -10.22 -15.63
CA GLU A 40 -30.79 -11.56 -16.21
C GLU A 40 -31.61 -12.47 -15.26
N ASP A 41 -31.23 -13.73 -15.13
CA ASP A 41 -31.90 -14.67 -14.24
C ASP A 41 -30.91 -15.41 -13.30
N LEU A 42 -31.45 -16.19 -12.36
CA LEU A 42 -30.67 -16.98 -11.42
C LEU A 42 -29.84 -18.07 -12.13
N HIS A 43 -30.35 -18.65 -13.21
CA HIS A 43 -29.63 -19.67 -13.95
C HIS A 43 -28.37 -19.12 -14.63
N PHE A 44 -28.49 -17.92 -15.20
CA PHE A 44 -27.38 -17.19 -15.79
C PHE A 44 -26.33 -16.87 -14.72
N LEU A 45 -26.71 -16.34 -13.55
CA LEU A 45 -25.82 -16.08 -12.43
C LEU A 45 -25.05 -17.34 -12.03
N MET A 46 -25.75 -18.47 -11.81
CA MET A 46 -25.13 -19.72 -11.36
C MET A 46 -24.11 -20.28 -12.39
N THR A 47 -24.40 -20.09 -13.66
CA THR A 47 -23.47 -20.48 -14.74
C THR A 47 -22.22 -19.62 -14.74
N ARG A 48 -22.37 -18.31 -14.52
CA ARG A 48 -21.26 -17.35 -14.50
C ARG A 48 -20.40 -17.46 -13.24
N LEU A 49 -20.98 -17.69 -12.08
CA LEU A 49 -20.25 -17.87 -10.83
C LEU A 49 -19.22 -19.00 -10.90
N LYS A 50 -19.55 -20.09 -11.59
CA LYS A 50 -18.62 -21.23 -11.80
C LYS A 50 -17.36 -20.83 -12.55
N SER A 51 -17.48 -19.97 -13.55
CA SER A 51 -16.34 -19.53 -14.36
C SER A 51 -15.61 -18.35 -13.76
N ILE A 52 -16.32 -17.32 -13.24
CA ILE A 52 -15.72 -16.09 -12.71
C ILE A 52 -14.77 -16.40 -11.56
N SER A 53 -15.20 -17.19 -10.57
CA SER A 53 -14.38 -17.49 -9.39
C SER A 53 -13.06 -18.16 -9.78
N TYR A 54 -13.11 -19.12 -10.69
CA TYR A 54 -11.89 -19.79 -11.16
C TYR A 54 -11.01 -18.89 -12.03
N SER A 55 -11.57 -18.24 -13.05
CA SER A 55 -10.79 -17.41 -13.97
C SER A 55 -10.12 -16.22 -13.27
N THR A 56 -10.77 -15.66 -12.25
CA THR A 56 -10.21 -14.53 -11.48
C THR A 56 -9.05 -14.95 -10.59
N THR A 57 -9.09 -16.15 -10.01
CA THR A 57 -8.07 -16.61 -9.05
C THR A 57 -6.97 -17.46 -9.68
N ALA A 58 -7.24 -18.12 -10.81
CA ALA A 58 -6.27 -18.95 -11.54
C ALA A 58 -5.29 -18.13 -12.40
N VAL A 59 -5.00 -16.89 -12.00
CA VAL A 59 -4.05 -16.01 -12.68
C VAL A 59 -2.65 -16.18 -12.08
N TYR A 60 -1.66 -16.57 -12.91
CA TYR A 60 -0.30 -16.84 -12.45
C TYR A 60 0.33 -15.69 -11.68
N THR A 61 0.08 -14.45 -12.10
CA THR A 61 0.58 -13.24 -11.41
C THR A 61 0.18 -13.16 -9.94
N LEU A 62 -0.96 -13.74 -9.55
CA LEU A 62 -1.43 -13.72 -8.17
C LEU A 62 -0.60 -14.60 -7.23
N THR A 63 0.17 -15.56 -7.76
CA THR A 63 1.10 -16.38 -6.95
C THR A 63 2.21 -15.55 -6.32
N ILE A 64 2.48 -14.37 -6.85
CA ILE A 64 3.47 -13.42 -6.30
C ILE A 64 3.03 -12.90 -4.92
N ILE A 65 1.72 -12.73 -4.73
CA ILE A 65 1.14 -12.11 -3.51
C ILE A 65 1.52 -12.89 -2.24
N PRO A 66 1.21 -14.20 -2.10
CA PRO A 66 1.58 -14.94 -0.91
C PRO A 66 3.09 -15.00 -0.67
N LEU A 67 3.89 -15.01 -1.72
CA LEU A 67 5.36 -15.06 -1.60
C LEU A 67 5.92 -13.76 -0.99
N PHE A 68 5.44 -12.59 -1.41
CA PHE A 68 5.88 -11.32 -0.82
C PHE A 68 5.33 -11.10 0.58
N ILE A 69 4.10 -11.53 0.88
CA ILE A 69 3.55 -11.48 2.23
C ILE A 69 4.39 -12.36 3.18
N LEU A 70 4.75 -13.57 2.74
CA LEU A 70 5.58 -14.50 3.50
C LEU A 70 6.98 -13.92 3.75
N MET A 71 7.60 -13.34 2.72
CA MET A 71 8.88 -12.64 2.83
C MET A 71 8.82 -11.55 3.90
N GLY A 72 7.80 -10.69 3.84
CA GLY A 72 7.59 -9.60 4.81
C GLY A 72 7.40 -10.10 6.24
N SER A 73 6.63 -11.18 6.42
CA SER A 73 6.38 -11.79 7.72
C SER A 73 7.67 -12.39 8.33
N PHE A 74 8.48 -13.10 7.55
CA PHE A 74 9.77 -13.59 8.00
C PHE A 74 10.74 -12.46 8.35
N ALA A 75 10.80 -11.40 7.53
CA ALA A 75 11.64 -10.23 7.80
C ALA A 75 11.23 -9.51 9.10
N GLN A 76 9.93 -9.42 9.36
CA GLN A 76 9.40 -8.86 10.61
C GLN A 76 9.86 -9.68 11.83
N HIS A 77 9.71 -10.99 11.80
CA HIS A 77 10.13 -11.89 12.87
C HIS A 77 11.66 -11.95 13.06
N ALA A 78 12.44 -11.63 12.01
CA ALA A 78 13.89 -11.46 12.09
C ALA A 78 14.32 -10.10 12.68
N GLN A 79 13.39 -9.29 13.18
CA GLN A 79 13.59 -7.97 13.80
C GLN A 79 14.34 -6.96 12.91
N VAL A 80 14.12 -7.03 11.60
CA VAL A 80 14.76 -6.14 10.62
C VAL A 80 14.42 -4.67 10.91
N GLY A 81 13.17 -4.35 11.27
CA GLY A 81 12.71 -2.99 11.57
C GLY A 81 13.47 -2.32 12.70
N LYS A 82 13.79 -3.04 13.80
CA LYS A 82 14.55 -2.50 14.93
C LYS A 82 15.97 -2.10 14.51
N LYS A 83 16.66 -2.97 13.77
CA LYS A 83 18.02 -2.70 13.29
C LYS A 83 18.07 -1.50 12.34
N LEU A 84 17.05 -1.37 11.48
CA LEU A 84 16.90 -0.21 10.60
C LEU A 84 16.71 1.08 11.38
N PHE A 85 15.87 1.09 12.41
CA PHE A 85 15.63 2.27 13.23
C PHE A 85 16.89 2.71 13.97
N ASP A 86 17.64 1.77 14.53
CA ASP A 86 18.92 2.04 15.19
C ASP A 86 19.93 2.69 14.22
N VAL A 87 20.02 2.17 12.99
CA VAL A 87 20.88 2.73 11.94
C VAL A 87 20.39 4.12 11.51
N ALA A 88 19.11 4.25 11.17
CA ALA A 88 18.53 5.52 10.72
C ALA A 88 18.69 6.63 11.77
N SER A 89 18.51 6.28 13.05
CA SER A 89 18.69 7.22 14.18
C SER A 89 20.13 7.73 14.30
N ARG A 90 21.14 6.96 13.90
CA ARG A 90 22.53 7.41 13.86
C ARG A 90 22.79 8.41 12.74
N TRP A 91 22.11 8.25 11.59
CA TRP A 91 22.28 9.15 10.45
C TRP A 91 21.58 10.49 10.62
N VAL A 92 20.32 10.46 11.06
CA VAL A 92 19.48 11.68 11.08
C VAL A 92 19.09 12.16 12.48
N GLY A 93 19.38 11.42 13.53
CA GLY A 93 18.98 11.74 14.91
C GLY A 93 19.54 13.09 15.45
N HIS A 94 20.59 13.64 14.80
CA HIS A 94 21.15 14.94 15.13
C HIS A 94 20.39 16.12 14.49
N LEU A 95 19.39 15.85 13.66
CA LEU A 95 18.56 16.88 13.02
C LEU A 95 17.33 17.20 13.89
N PRO A 96 16.75 18.41 13.76
CA PRO A 96 15.44 18.70 14.36
C PRO A 96 14.38 17.72 13.87
N GLY A 97 13.72 17.00 14.78
CA GLY A 97 12.79 15.92 14.42
C GLY A 97 13.49 14.64 13.97
N GLY A 98 14.79 14.48 14.25
CA GLY A 98 15.62 13.41 13.72
C GLY A 98 15.11 11.99 14.00
N LEU A 99 14.48 11.71 15.16
CA LEU A 99 13.89 10.39 15.43
C LEU A 99 12.63 10.15 14.61
N ALA A 100 11.83 11.17 14.32
CA ALA A 100 10.68 11.04 13.41
C ALA A 100 11.16 10.82 11.96
N MET A 101 12.23 11.52 11.52
CA MET A 101 12.87 11.25 10.24
C MET A 101 13.46 9.82 10.19
N ALA A 102 14.05 9.36 11.29
CA ALA A 102 14.55 7.98 11.39
C ALA A 102 13.41 6.96 11.27
N ALA A 103 12.23 7.25 11.82
CA ALA A 103 11.05 6.42 11.63
C ALA A 103 10.61 6.37 10.15
N ILE A 104 10.62 7.50 9.43
CA ILE A 104 10.32 7.52 7.98
C ILE A 104 11.35 6.73 7.18
N LEU A 105 12.66 6.91 7.44
CA LEU A 105 13.72 6.13 6.80
C LEU A 105 13.59 4.63 7.09
N THR A 106 13.24 4.29 8.33
CA THR A 106 12.98 2.90 8.74
C THR A 106 11.79 2.33 8.02
N SER A 107 10.70 3.10 7.90
CA SER A 107 9.51 2.71 7.14
C SER A 107 9.84 2.46 5.67
N ALA A 108 10.60 3.36 5.05
CA ALA A 108 11.05 3.19 3.66
C ALA A 108 11.92 1.93 3.47
N GLY A 109 12.89 1.71 4.38
CA GLY A 109 13.73 0.52 4.33
C GLY A 109 12.97 -0.77 4.64
N PHE A 110 12.04 -0.75 5.61
CA PHE A 110 11.22 -1.91 5.94
C PHE A 110 10.17 -2.20 4.86
N ALA A 111 9.65 -1.18 4.19
CA ALA A 111 8.79 -1.29 3.01
C ALA A 111 9.40 -2.22 1.96
N ALA A 112 10.69 -2.06 1.70
CA ALA A 112 11.45 -2.91 0.77
C ALA A 112 11.53 -4.41 1.18
N THR A 113 10.95 -4.78 2.31
CA THR A 113 10.87 -6.17 2.77
C THR A 113 9.46 -6.64 3.05
N SER A 114 8.50 -5.73 3.33
CA SER A 114 7.16 -6.09 3.81
C SER A 114 6.07 -5.98 2.74
N GLY A 115 6.16 -4.99 1.86
CA GLY A 115 5.15 -4.73 0.84
C GLY A 115 3.76 -4.36 1.38
N SER A 116 3.64 -4.05 2.69
CA SER A 116 2.38 -3.81 3.39
C SER A 116 2.46 -2.56 4.25
N SER A 117 1.47 -1.65 4.10
CA SER A 117 1.35 -0.44 4.89
C SER A 117 1.13 -0.73 6.37
N VAL A 118 0.18 -1.61 6.67
CA VAL A 118 -0.17 -2.02 8.04
C VAL A 118 1.00 -2.68 8.75
N ALA A 119 1.68 -3.63 8.10
CA ALA A 119 2.84 -4.31 8.67
C ALA A 119 4.00 -3.33 8.93
N THR A 120 4.22 -2.38 8.01
CA THR A 120 5.24 -1.33 8.17
C THR A 120 4.90 -0.41 9.34
N ALA A 121 3.67 0.11 9.42
CA ALA A 121 3.22 0.95 10.52
C ALA A 121 3.34 0.23 11.87
N ALA A 122 2.90 -1.03 11.94
CA ALA A 122 2.95 -1.81 13.17
C ALA A 122 4.39 -2.09 13.62
N THR A 123 5.26 -2.52 12.71
CA THR A 123 6.65 -2.86 13.04
C THR A 123 7.44 -1.62 13.46
N VAL A 124 7.36 -0.55 12.69
CA VAL A 124 8.09 0.69 12.99
C VAL A 124 7.49 1.36 14.22
N GLY A 125 6.17 1.33 14.37
CA GLY A 125 5.46 1.91 15.51
C GLY A 125 5.89 1.31 16.85
N SER A 126 6.01 0.00 16.91
CA SER A 126 6.44 -0.70 18.11
C SER A 126 7.85 -0.35 18.59
N VAL A 127 8.72 0.11 17.68
CA VAL A 127 10.10 0.49 17.97
C VAL A 127 10.27 1.99 18.10
N ALA A 128 9.77 2.77 17.13
CA ALA A 128 10.05 4.19 17.03
C ALA A 128 9.24 5.05 18.02
N ILE A 129 7.97 4.73 18.26
CA ILE A 129 7.11 5.55 19.13
C ILE A 129 7.63 5.60 20.57
N PRO A 130 7.97 4.48 21.22
CA PRO A 130 8.54 4.51 22.57
C PRO A 130 9.83 5.32 22.65
N GLU A 131 10.72 5.20 21.67
CA GLU A 131 11.99 5.94 21.64
C GLU A 131 11.77 7.46 21.42
N MET A 132 10.85 7.85 20.56
CA MET A 132 10.47 9.26 20.36
C MET A 132 9.85 9.86 21.62
N LYS A 133 8.96 9.13 22.30
CA LYS A 133 8.34 9.57 23.55
C LYS A 133 9.37 9.74 24.68
N LYS A 134 10.29 8.78 24.86
CA LYS A 134 11.40 8.89 25.80
C LYS A 134 12.27 10.14 25.53
N ALA A 135 12.43 10.51 24.26
CA ALA A 135 13.16 11.70 23.86
C ALA A 135 12.32 12.99 23.99
N GLY A 136 11.08 12.94 24.50
CA GLY A 136 10.22 14.08 24.73
C GLY A 136 9.47 14.62 23.52
N TYR A 137 9.31 13.81 22.47
CA TYR A 137 8.46 14.14 21.31
C TYR A 137 6.97 14.12 21.72
N ALA A 138 6.19 15.02 21.12
CA ALA A 138 4.75 15.01 21.27
C ALA A 138 4.16 13.71 20.69
N GLY A 139 3.16 13.14 21.36
CA GLY A 139 2.49 11.91 20.91
C GLY A 139 1.91 12.04 19.50
N SER A 140 1.33 13.21 19.17
CA SER A 140 0.81 13.50 17.83
C SER A 140 1.88 13.39 16.74
N LEU A 141 3.09 13.96 16.95
CA LEU A 141 4.17 13.86 15.97
C LEU A 141 4.71 12.42 15.89
N SER A 142 4.89 11.76 17.04
CA SER A 142 5.43 10.39 17.09
C SER A 142 4.51 9.40 16.39
N ALA A 143 3.23 9.39 16.77
CA ALA A 143 2.26 8.48 16.22
C ALA A 143 1.88 8.85 14.76
N GLY A 144 1.71 10.15 14.46
CA GLY A 144 1.39 10.63 13.12
C GLY A 144 2.49 10.34 12.10
N ALA A 145 3.78 10.54 12.45
CA ALA A 145 4.90 10.23 11.57
C ALA A 145 4.98 8.73 11.25
N VAL A 146 4.71 7.86 12.21
CA VAL A 146 4.75 6.41 11.97
C VAL A 146 3.54 5.94 11.18
N ALA A 147 2.33 6.46 11.46
CA ALA A 147 1.14 6.16 10.68
C ALA A 147 1.33 6.53 9.20
N ALA A 148 1.89 7.72 8.95
CA ALA A 148 2.25 8.16 7.60
C ALA A 148 3.42 7.37 7.00
N GLY A 149 4.44 7.04 7.81
CA GLY A 149 5.54 6.20 7.38
C GLY A 149 5.08 4.83 6.85
N GLY A 150 3.99 4.29 7.44
CA GLY A 150 3.36 3.05 6.97
C GLY A 150 2.96 3.10 5.48
N VAL A 151 2.52 4.26 5.00
CA VAL A 151 2.14 4.50 3.60
C VAL A 151 3.25 4.10 2.62
N LEU A 152 4.52 4.33 2.97
CA LEU A 152 5.66 3.91 2.15
C LEU A 152 5.70 2.39 1.93
N GLY A 153 5.07 1.62 2.82
CA GLY A 153 5.03 0.16 2.79
C GLY A 153 4.35 -0.45 1.57
N VAL A 154 3.49 0.29 0.88
CA VAL A 154 2.83 -0.18 -0.34
C VAL A 154 3.33 0.52 -1.59
N LEU A 155 4.18 1.52 -1.49
CA LEU A 155 4.72 2.24 -2.63
C LEU A 155 6.14 1.78 -2.98
N ILE A 156 7.03 1.66 -1.96
CA ILE A 156 8.40 1.18 -2.18
C ILE A 156 8.38 -0.33 -2.43
N PRO A 157 8.90 -0.79 -3.58
CA PRO A 157 8.85 -2.21 -3.92
C PRO A 157 9.76 -3.08 -3.03
N PRO A 158 9.39 -4.36 -2.88
CA PRO A 158 8.25 -5.05 -3.45
C PRO A 158 6.92 -4.70 -2.75
N SER A 159 5.87 -4.51 -3.53
CA SER A 159 4.56 -4.07 -3.02
C SER A 159 3.44 -4.98 -3.49
N VAL A 160 2.68 -5.53 -2.55
CA VAL A 160 1.54 -6.40 -2.84
C VAL A 160 0.43 -5.61 -3.55
N LEU A 161 0.21 -4.34 -3.19
CA LEU A 161 -0.83 -3.52 -3.78
C LEU A 161 -0.53 -3.13 -5.24
N LEU A 162 0.75 -2.88 -5.57
CA LEU A 162 1.17 -2.65 -6.95
C LEU A 162 0.97 -3.90 -7.83
N ILE A 163 1.22 -5.09 -7.28
CA ILE A 163 0.96 -6.36 -7.98
C ILE A 163 -0.55 -6.57 -8.17
N PHE A 164 -1.34 -6.25 -7.16
CA PHE A 164 -2.79 -6.34 -7.24
C PHE A 164 -3.36 -5.43 -8.34
N TYR A 165 -2.87 -4.20 -8.44
CA TYR A 165 -3.21 -3.30 -9.56
C TYR A 165 -2.82 -3.91 -10.91
N ALA A 166 -1.59 -4.42 -11.01
CA ALA A 166 -1.10 -5.04 -12.24
C ALA A 166 -1.96 -6.23 -12.68
N ALA A 167 -2.45 -7.03 -11.71
CA ALA A 167 -3.37 -8.14 -11.98
C ALA A 167 -4.75 -7.67 -12.46
N LEU A 168 -5.30 -6.58 -11.87
CA LEU A 168 -6.59 -6.02 -12.27
C LEU A 168 -6.58 -5.38 -13.66
N THR A 169 -5.43 -4.83 -14.09
CA THR A 169 -5.28 -4.07 -15.33
C THR A 169 -4.51 -4.82 -16.42
N GLU A 170 -4.12 -6.07 -16.14
CA GLU A 170 -3.28 -6.88 -17.03
C GLU A 170 -1.97 -6.21 -17.44
N THR A 171 -1.47 -5.30 -16.59
CA THR A 171 -0.17 -4.64 -16.81
C THR A 171 0.99 -5.47 -16.27
N SER A 172 2.21 -5.19 -16.73
CA SER A 172 3.40 -5.91 -16.25
C SER A 172 3.65 -5.66 -14.76
N ALA A 173 3.58 -6.71 -13.94
CA ALA A 173 3.87 -6.65 -12.52
C ALA A 173 5.31 -6.17 -12.24
N GLY A 174 6.29 -6.60 -13.03
CA GLY A 174 7.68 -6.15 -12.91
C GLY A 174 7.84 -4.65 -13.16
N LYS A 175 7.26 -4.15 -14.25
CA LYS A 175 7.28 -2.71 -14.57
C LYS A 175 6.54 -1.89 -13.50
N MET A 176 5.41 -2.40 -13.01
CA MET A 176 4.64 -1.74 -11.96
C MET A 176 5.39 -1.66 -10.63
N LEU A 177 6.07 -2.74 -10.23
CA LEU A 177 6.93 -2.74 -9.04
C LEU A 177 8.04 -1.69 -9.16
N ILE A 178 8.78 -1.69 -10.26
CA ILE A 178 9.90 -0.76 -10.46
C ILE A 178 9.42 0.70 -10.50
N ALA A 179 8.22 0.95 -11.05
CA ALA A 179 7.61 2.28 -11.10
C ALA A 179 7.37 2.90 -9.72
N GLY A 180 7.13 2.10 -8.68
CA GLY A 180 6.91 2.57 -7.31
C GLY A 180 8.16 3.13 -6.62
N PHE A 181 9.37 2.80 -7.11
CA PHE A 181 10.61 3.13 -6.42
C PHE A 181 10.87 4.65 -6.31
N LEU A 182 10.89 5.37 -7.43
CA LEU A 182 11.15 6.81 -7.43
C LEU A 182 10.04 7.62 -6.73
N PRO A 183 8.74 7.35 -6.95
CA PRO A 183 7.67 7.95 -6.16
C PRO A 183 7.79 7.70 -4.66
N GLY A 184 8.19 6.49 -4.25
CA GLY A 184 8.44 6.17 -2.84
C GLY A 184 9.58 6.97 -2.23
N LEU A 185 10.70 7.12 -2.96
CA LEU A 185 11.81 7.98 -2.54
C LEU A 185 11.41 9.45 -2.47
N LEU A 186 10.64 9.95 -3.45
CA LEU A 186 10.12 11.31 -3.43
C LEU A 186 9.25 11.55 -2.19
N THR A 187 8.32 10.63 -1.91
CA THR A 187 7.45 10.70 -0.71
C THR A 187 8.28 10.74 0.57
N MET A 188 9.26 9.85 0.70
CA MET A 188 10.18 9.81 1.84
C MET A 188 10.89 11.15 2.04
N VAL A 189 11.44 11.75 0.97
CA VAL A 189 12.13 13.04 1.02
C VAL A 189 11.18 14.16 1.41
N VAL A 190 9.98 14.23 0.82
CA VAL A 190 8.96 15.23 1.16
C VAL A 190 8.55 15.12 2.63
N PHE A 191 8.35 13.91 3.15
CA PHE A 191 8.05 13.70 4.57
C PHE A 191 9.20 14.15 5.47
N MET A 192 10.45 13.83 5.13
CA MET A 192 11.61 14.28 5.91
C MET A 192 11.76 15.79 5.95
N ILE A 193 11.57 16.46 4.81
CA ILE A 193 11.57 17.92 4.70
C ILE A 193 10.44 18.51 5.57
N GLY A 194 9.23 17.96 5.45
CA GLY A 194 8.09 18.41 6.26
C GLY A 194 8.32 18.24 7.77
N ILE A 195 8.87 17.10 8.21
CA ILE A 195 9.23 16.88 9.61
C ILE A 195 10.24 17.92 10.10
N TYR A 196 11.25 18.24 9.28
CA TYR A 196 12.24 19.25 9.63
C TYR A 196 11.58 20.61 9.96
N PHE A 197 10.62 21.05 9.15
CA PHE A 197 9.91 22.31 9.38
C PHE A 197 8.94 22.24 10.57
N ILE A 198 8.23 21.15 10.76
CA ILE A 198 7.28 20.96 11.88
C ILE A 198 8.05 20.88 13.20
N ALA A 199 9.12 20.10 13.27
CA ALA A 199 9.91 19.88 14.46
C ALA A 199 10.75 21.10 14.84
N GLY A 200 11.11 21.96 13.88
CA GLY A 200 11.92 23.15 14.09
C GLY A 200 11.30 24.18 15.04
N ARG A 201 10.00 24.08 15.35
CA ARG A 201 9.24 25.01 16.20
C ARG A 201 8.81 24.45 17.56
N GLY A 202 9.17 23.21 17.91
CA GLY A 202 8.65 22.53 19.11
C GLY A 202 9.71 21.89 20.01
N ALA A 203 9.26 21.08 21.00
CA ALA A 203 10.12 20.33 21.92
C ALA A 203 11.07 19.37 21.16
N ALA A 204 10.65 18.84 20.04
CA ALA A 204 11.45 17.97 19.16
C ALA A 204 12.73 18.64 18.61
N ARG A 205 12.81 19.99 18.63
CA ARG A 205 14.04 20.72 18.30
C ARG A 205 15.14 20.51 19.35
N LYS A 206 14.76 20.33 20.62
CA LYS A 206 15.70 20.16 21.73
C LYS A 206 16.12 18.70 21.94
N ALA A 207 15.32 17.77 21.45
CA ALA A 207 15.55 16.33 21.56
C ALA A 207 16.47 15.81 20.44
N VAL A 208 17.66 16.40 20.33
CA VAL A 208 18.66 16.08 19.29
C VAL A 208 19.70 15.16 19.90
N SER A 209 19.94 14.04 19.27
CA SER A 209 21.05 13.14 19.64
C SER A 209 22.40 13.74 19.19
N PRO A 210 23.51 13.50 19.89
CA PRO A 210 24.82 13.90 19.40
C PRO A 210 25.08 13.31 18.01
N ARG A 211 25.70 14.09 17.13
CA ARG A 211 26.06 13.60 15.78
C ARG A 211 27.05 12.44 15.91
N ALA A 212 26.69 11.29 15.38
CA ALA A 212 27.58 10.15 15.33
C ALA A 212 28.78 10.44 14.39
N PRO A 213 30.02 10.08 14.74
CA PRO A 213 31.15 10.15 13.83
C PRO A 213 30.85 9.32 12.57
N TRP A 214 31.26 9.83 11.40
CA TRP A 214 31.00 9.19 10.10
C TRP A 214 31.40 7.71 10.05
N GLY A 215 32.59 7.37 10.61
CA GLY A 215 33.06 5.97 10.65
C GLY A 215 32.16 5.05 11.48
N VAL A 216 31.54 5.57 12.55
CA VAL A 216 30.59 4.81 13.36
C VAL A 216 29.27 4.65 12.59
N ALA A 217 28.76 5.72 11.97
CA ALA A 217 27.53 5.66 11.19
C ALA A 217 27.64 4.65 10.04
N ILE A 218 28.73 4.66 9.27
CA ILE A 218 28.98 3.72 8.16
C ILE A 218 29.09 2.28 8.69
N ARG A 219 29.80 2.05 9.78
CA ARG A 219 29.92 0.70 10.37
C ARG A 219 28.58 0.17 10.87
N GLU A 220 27.76 1.05 11.47
CA GLU A 220 26.42 0.68 11.94
C GLU A 220 25.47 0.37 10.76
N THR A 221 25.63 1.05 9.61
CA THR A 221 24.85 0.74 8.39
C THR A 221 25.00 -0.72 7.96
N GLY A 222 26.17 -1.31 8.18
CA GLY A 222 26.39 -2.73 7.96
C GLY A 222 25.47 -3.66 8.76
N LYS A 223 24.86 -3.19 9.87
CA LYS A 223 23.89 -3.99 10.66
C LYS A 223 22.52 -4.12 9.97
N ALA A 224 22.23 -3.26 9.00
CA ALA A 224 21.01 -3.29 8.20
C ALA A 224 21.19 -4.05 6.86
N TRP A 225 22.26 -4.83 6.71
CA TRP A 225 22.60 -5.58 5.50
C TRP A 225 21.43 -6.44 4.98
N GLN A 226 20.56 -6.91 5.89
CA GLN A 226 19.43 -7.76 5.55
C GLN A 226 18.47 -7.08 4.55
N VAL A 227 18.19 -5.80 4.74
CA VAL A 227 17.32 -5.06 3.81
C VAL A 227 17.99 -4.89 2.46
N ALA A 228 19.29 -4.54 2.46
CA ALA A 228 20.03 -4.39 1.21
C ALA A 228 20.06 -5.71 0.42
N VAL A 229 20.30 -6.84 1.08
CA VAL A 229 20.29 -8.16 0.44
C VAL A 229 18.91 -8.51 -0.10
N LEU A 230 17.83 -8.36 0.69
CA LEU A 230 16.47 -8.63 0.21
C LEU A 230 16.10 -7.74 -0.97
N PHE A 231 16.39 -6.45 -0.88
CA PHE A 231 16.14 -5.53 -1.97
C PHE A 231 16.92 -5.88 -3.24
N LEU A 232 18.22 -6.17 -3.13
CA LEU A 232 19.06 -6.53 -4.27
C LEU A 232 18.64 -7.86 -4.90
N VAL A 233 18.29 -8.87 -4.09
CA VAL A 233 17.84 -10.17 -4.60
C VAL A 233 16.51 -10.02 -5.35
N VAL A 234 15.56 -9.29 -4.80
CA VAL A 234 14.23 -9.15 -5.40
C VAL A 234 14.26 -8.13 -6.54
N MET A 235 14.57 -6.86 -6.22
CA MET A 235 14.48 -5.77 -7.20
C MET A 235 15.62 -5.78 -8.20
N GLY A 236 16.85 -6.11 -7.75
CA GLY A 236 17.99 -6.29 -8.65
C GLY A 236 17.75 -7.44 -9.61
N GLY A 237 17.23 -8.57 -9.13
CA GLY A 237 16.89 -9.73 -9.96
C GLY A 237 15.84 -9.41 -11.03
N ILE A 238 14.77 -8.71 -10.65
CA ILE A 238 13.71 -8.29 -11.58
C ILE A 238 14.24 -7.24 -12.58
N TYR A 239 14.97 -6.23 -12.11
CA TYR A 239 15.47 -5.14 -12.94
C TYR A 239 16.46 -5.61 -14.01
N LEU A 240 17.33 -6.53 -13.65
CA LEU A 240 18.31 -7.12 -14.58
C LEU A 240 17.71 -8.20 -15.49
N GLY A 241 16.45 -8.54 -15.33
CA GLY A 241 15.79 -9.61 -16.09
C GLY A 241 16.30 -11.02 -15.77
N LEU A 242 16.98 -11.20 -14.62
CA LEU A 242 17.53 -12.49 -14.20
C LEU A 242 16.45 -13.45 -13.67
N VAL A 243 15.38 -12.90 -13.10
CA VAL A 243 14.25 -13.64 -12.53
C VAL A 243 12.95 -12.93 -12.81
N THR A 244 11.89 -13.71 -12.96
CA THR A 244 10.51 -13.19 -13.02
C THR A 244 10.09 -12.64 -11.65
N PRO A 245 9.05 -11.78 -11.57
CA PRO A 245 8.54 -11.29 -10.28
C PRO A 245 8.12 -12.42 -9.32
N THR A 246 7.59 -13.54 -9.84
CA THR A 246 7.21 -14.71 -9.04
C THR A 246 8.44 -15.41 -8.45
N GLU A 247 9.46 -15.65 -9.27
CA GLU A 247 10.73 -16.24 -8.81
C GLU A 247 11.43 -15.33 -7.81
N ALA A 248 11.42 -14.02 -8.04
CA ALA A 248 11.96 -13.03 -7.10
C ALA A 248 11.24 -13.07 -5.74
N GLY A 249 9.91 -13.23 -5.74
CA GLY A 249 9.12 -13.42 -4.53
C GLY A 249 9.51 -14.69 -3.77
N ALA A 250 9.68 -15.81 -4.47
CA ALA A 250 10.11 -17.07 -3.87
C ALA A 250 11.53 -16.99 -3.30
N LEU A 251 12.48 -16.40 -4.04
CA LEU A 251 13.84 -16.16 -3.57
C LEU A 251 13.88 -15.22 -2.38
N GLY A 252 13.11 -14.14 -2.42
CA GLY A 252 12.98 -13.19 -1.31
C GLY A 252 12.43 -13.84 -0.05
N ALA A 253 11.37 -14.66 -0.16
CA ALA A 253 10.81 -15.41 0.95
C ALA A 253 11.82 -16.41 1.54
N PHE A 254 12.54 -17.12 0.68
CA PHE A 254 13.58 -18.06 1.10
C PHE A 254 14.75 -17.36 1.83
N VAL A 255 15.24 -16.24 1.28
CA VAL A 255 16.31 -15.45 1.92
C VAL A 255 15.83 -14.89 3.26
N ALA A 256 14.59 -14.35 3.35
CA ALA A 256 14.03 -13.87 4.60
C ALA A 256 13.86 -14.99 5.64
N PHE A 257 13.50 -16.20 5.21
CA PHE A 257 13.46 -17.39 6.06
C PHE A 257 14.85 -17.74 6.61
N LEU A 258 15.89 -17.74 5.77
CA LEU A 258 17.27 -17.95 6.23
C LEU A 258 17.70 -16.88 7.24
N MET A 259 17.30 -15.61 7.03
CA MET A 259 17.57 -14.54 7.99
C MET A 259 16.87 -14.77 9.34
N LEU A 260 15.65 -15.30 9.34
CA LEU A 260 14.93 -15.69 10.56
C LEU A 260 15.68 -16.82 11.30
N LEU A 261 16.16 -17.84 10.57
CA LEU A 261 16.92 -18.97 11.15
C LEU A 261 18.26 -18.53 11.74
N THR A 262 18.95 -17.59 11.11
CA THR A 262 20.26 -17.09 11.57
C THR A 262 20.14 -16.10 12.73
N HIS A 263 18.98 -15.54 12.98
CA HIS A 263 18.75 -14.59 14.07
C HIS A 263 18.56 -15.32 15.41
N ARG A 264 19.63 -15.51 16.17
CA ARG A 264 19.64 -16.28 17.45
C ARG A 264 18.59 -15.82 18.47
N ALA A 265 18.29 -14.52 18.56
CA ALA A 265 17.24 -14.01 19.43
C ALA A 265 15.82 -14.49 19.04
N SER A 266 15.64 -15.02 17.84
CA SER A 266 14.39 -15.62 17.39
C SER A 266 14.25 -17.10 17.71
N TRP A 267 15.29 -17.77 18.19
CA TRP A 267 15.27 -19.21 18.44
C TRP A 267 14.27 -19.62 19.54
N PRO A 268 14.16 -18.93 20.68
CA PRO A 268 13.06 -19.20 21.58
C PRO A 268 11.72 -18.93 20.87
N GLY A 269 10.90 -19.99 20.67
CA GLY A 269 9.64 -19.90 19.94
C GLY A 269 9.77 -19.82 18.41
N LEU A 270 10.88 -20.25 17.82
CA LEU A 270 11.10 -20.20 16.37
C LEU A 270 9.98 -20.88 15.57
N MET A 271 9.55 -22.09 16.00
CA MET A 271 8.47 -22.81 15.34
C MET A 271 7.15 -22.01 15.37
N GLY A 272 6.83 -21.37 16.50
CA GLY A 272 5.66 -20.49 16.60
C GLY A 272 5.72 -19.35 15.58
N ARG A 273 6.88 -18.66 15.48
CA ARG A 273 7.07 -17.57 14.50
C ARG A 273 6.96 -18.02 13.06
N ILE A 274 7.45 -19.22 12.74
CA ILE A 274 7.30 -19.82 11.41
C ILE A 274 5.81 -20.08 11.14
N VAL A 275 5.11 -20.72 12.07
CA VAL A 275 3.68 -21.00 11.94
C VAL A 275 2.87 -19.71 11.85
N ASP A 276 3.17 -18.70 12.67
CA ASP A 276 2.52 -17.39 12.64
C ASP A 276 2.75 -16.69 11.29
N SER A 277 3.95 -16.82 10.70
CA SER A 277 4.25 -16.26 9.38
C SER A 277 3.41 -16.91 8.29
N PHE A 278 3.29 -18.25 8.31
CA PHE A 278 2.42 -18.94 7.34
C PHE A 278 0.95 -18.60 7.56
N ARG A 279 0.48 -18.58 8.81
CA ARG A 279 -0.90 -18.22 9.13
C ARG A 279 -1.25 -16.82 8.66
N SER A 280 -0.44 -15.82 8.98
CA SER A 280 -0.63 -14.44 8.53
C SER A 280 -0.63 -14.34 6.99
N THR A 281 0.23 -15.12 6.32
CA THR A 281 0.28 -15.18 4.86
C THR A 281 -1.00 -15.74 4.28
N ILE A 282 -1.49 -16.85 4.83
CA ILE A 282 -2.73 -17.50 4.40
C ILE A 282 -3.92 -16.54 4.61
N ASP A 283 -4.06 -15.99 5.81
CA ASP A 283 -5.17 -15.09 6.16
C ASP A 283 -5.24 -13.89 5.21
N THR A 284 -4.11 -13.24 4.96
CA THR A 284 -4.04 -12.07 4.06
C THR A 284 -4.27 -12.45 2.61
N THR A 285 -3.68 -13.55 2.14
CA THR A 285 -3.85 -14.03 0.75
C THR A 285 -5.30 -14.39 0.47
N VAL A 286 -5.93 -15.13 1.39
CA VAL A 286 -7.34 -15.52 1.28
C VAL A 286 -8.24 -14.29 1.23
N MET A 287 -8.00 -13.29 2.10
CA MET A 287 -8.75 -12.03 2.09
C MET A 287 -8.64 -11.34 0.71
N ILE A 288 -7.43 -11.24 0.15
CA ILE A 288 -7.20 -10.60 -1.15
C ILE A 288 -7.91 -11.38 -2.28
N LEU A 289 -7.78 -12.71 -2.31
CA LEU A 289 -8.40 -13.55 -3.35
C LEU A 289 -9.92 -13.47 -3.28
N PHE A 290 -10.52 -13.53 -2.10
CA PHE A 290 -11.97 -13.36 -1.95
C PHE A 290 -12.44 -11.97 -2.37
N THR A 291 -11.65 -10.91 -2.06
CA THR A 291 -11.94 -9.55 -2.51
C THR A 291 -11.92 -9.46 -4.03
N MET A 292 -10.97 -10.12 -4.70
CA MET A 292 -10.93 -10.19 -6.16
C MET A 292 -12.14 -10.92 -6.75
N ILE A 293 -12.57 -12.04 -6.15
CA ILE A 293 -13.77 -12.78 -6.61
C ILE A 293 -15.01 -11.88 -6.47
N GLY A 294 -15.19 -11.25 -5.30
CA GLY A 294 -16.32 -10.34 -5.06
C GLY A 294 -16.35 -9.18 -6.06
N ALA A 295 -15.18 -8.57 -6.28
CA ALA A 295 -15.01 -7.50 -7.25
C ALA A 295 -15.28 -7.95 -8.69
N ALA A 296 -14.83 -9.14 -9.07
CA ALA A 296 -15.06 -9.68 -10.40
C ALA A 296 -16.55 -9.93 -10.67
N ILE A 297 -17.30 -10.44 -9.69
CA ILE A 297 -18.75 -10.62 -9.79
C ILE A 297 -19.43 -9.25 -9.96
N PHE A 298 -19.05 -8.26 -9.15
CA PHE A 298 -19.60 -6.91 -9.23
C PHE A 298 -19.23 -6.23 -10.55
N SER A 299 -17.96 -6.32 -10.97
CA SER A 299 -17.49 -5.79 -12.25
C SER A 299 -18.21 -6.41 -13.44
N TYR A 300 -18.48 -7.73 -13.40
CA TYR A 300 -19.24 -8.42 -14.43
C TYR A 300 -20.68 -7.84 -14.55
N PHE A 301 -21.35 -7.60 -13.40
CA PHE A 301 -22.64 -6.92 -13.38
C PHE A 301 -22.55 -5.54 -14.06
N LEU A 302 -21.59 -4.71 -13.68
CA LEU A 302 -21.42 -3.37 -14.26
C LEU A 302 -21.12 -3.42 -15.77
N THR A 303 -20.42 -4.45 -16.23
CA THR A 303 -20.15 -4.66 -17.65
C THR A 303 -21.42 -5.06 -18.41
N LEU A 304 -22.31 -5.88 -17.82
CA LEU A 304 -23.61 -6.23 -18.41
C LEU A 304 -24.48 -5.00 -18.67
N ILE A 305 -24.48 -4.04 -17.76
CA ILE A 305 -25.24 -2.79 -17.90
C ILE A 305 -24.40 -1.65 -18.54
N GLN A 306 -23.23 -1.98 -19.12
CA GLN A 306 -22.38 -1.08 -19.90
C GLN A 306 -21.87 0.16 -19.15
N VAL A 307 -21.81 0.16 -17.80
CA VAL A 307 -21.34 1.30 -17.00
C VAL A 307 -19.91 1.76 -17.36
N PRO A 308 -18.91 0.87 -17.53
CA PRO A 308 -17.57 1.31 -17.93
C PRO A 308 -17.54 2.02 -19.29
N ASN A 309 -18.34 1.53 -20.25
CA ASN A 309 -18.42 2.13 -21.61
C ASN A 309 -19.13 3.48 -21.56
N GLN A 310 -20.25 3.58 -20.82
CA GLN A 310 -20.96 4.85 -20.63
C GLN A 310 -20.06 5.90 -19.97
N LEU A 311 -19.27 5.51 -18.97
CA LEU A 311 -18.29 6.41 -18.36
C LEU A 311 -17.22 6.86 -19.36
N ALA A 312 -16.66 5.94 -20.15
CA ALA A 312 -15.67 6.27 -21.16
C ALA A 312 -16.22 7.23 -22.21
N GLU A 313 -17.44 6.99 -22.70
CA GLU A 313 -18.13 7.89 -23.65
C GLU A 313 -18.41 9.26 -23.04
N ALA A 314 -18.95 9.30 -21.82
CA ALA A 314 -19.22 10.56 -21.12
C ALA A 314 -17.95 11.39 -20.91
N VAL A 315 -16.84 10.73 -20.61
CA VAL A 315 -15.51 11.34 -20.45
C VAL A 315 -15.04 11.96 -21.79
N VAL A 316 -15.12 11.21 -22.88
CA VAL A 316 -14.71 11.69 -24.21
C VAL A 316 -15.61 12.83 -24.71
N GLN A 317 -16.92 12.73 -24.45
CA GLN A 317 -17.92 13.74 -24.89
C GLN A 317 -17.93 14.99 -24.01
N SER A 318 -17.36 14.95 -22.81
CA SER A 318 -17.38 16.05 -21.85
C SER A 318 -16.68 17.33 -22.36
N GLY A 319 -15.76 17.20 -23.29
CA GLY A 319 -14.92 18.32 -23.78
C GLY A 319 -13.96 18.88 -22.73
N LEU A 320 -13.89 18.28 -21.54
CA LEU A 320 -12.97 18.68 -20.47
C LEU A 320 -11.54 18.27 -20.82
N GLN A 321 -10.58 18.97 -20.22
CA GLN A 321 -9.17 18.60 -20.38
C GLN A 321 -8.92 17.20 -19.79
N PRO A 322 -8.24 16.28 -20.50
CA PRO A 322 -8.01 14.91 -20.05
C PRO A 322 -7.39 14.81 -18.66
N TYR A 323 -6.42 15.66 -18.32
CA TYR A 323 -5.81 15.71 -16.99
C TYR A 323 -6.82 16.05 -15.88
N LEU A 324 -7.76 16.96 -16.14
CA LEU A 324 -8.81 17.32 -15.17
C LEU A 324 -9.73 16.12 -14.89
N ILE A 325 -10.06 15.36 -15.93
CA ILE A 325 -10.89 14.16 -15.80
C ILE A 325 -10.19 13.13 -14.93
N VAL A 326 -8.90 12.82 -15.21
CA VAL A 326 -8.15 11.87 -14.38
C VAL A 326 -8.04 12.37 -12.94
N ALA A 327 -7.84 13.66 -12.72
CA ALA A 327 -7.83 14.22 -11.36
C ALA A 327 -9.17 14.02 -10.65
N MET A 328 -10.30 14.23 -11.32
CA MET A 328 -11.64 13.97 -10.74
C MET A 328 -11.85 12.48 -10.44
N LEU A 329 -11.44 11.58 -11.33
CA LEU A 329 -11.52 10.14 -11.07
C LEU A 329 -10.69 9.72 -9.86
N LEU A 330 -9.47 10.25 -9.74
CA LEU A 330 -8.60 9.98 -8.59
C LEU A 330 -9.17 10.52 -7.28
N MET A 331 -9.86 11.66 -7.30
CA MET A 331 -10.48 12.22 -6.09
C MET A 331 -11.55 11.32 -5.46
N VAL A 332 -12.13 10.38 -6.21
CA VAL A 332 -13.10 9.39 -5.69
C VAL A 332 -12.46 8.47 -4.64
N PHE A 333 -11.16 8.22 -4.74
CA PHE A 333 -10.44 7.38 -3.77
C PHE A 333 -10.38 8.00 -2.36
N VAL A 334 -10.40 9.33 -2.24
CA VAL A 334 -10.32 9.99 -0.93
C VAL A 334 -11.52 9.63 -0.04
N PRO A 335 -12.79 9.88 -0.43
CA PRO A 335 -13.93 9.47 0.39
C PRO A 335 -14.04 7.95 0.53
N MET A 336 -13.67 7.15 -0.47
CA MET A 336 -13.67 5.69 -0.35
C MET A 336 -12.65 5.21 0.67
N GLY A 337 -11.45 5.77 0.67
CA GLY A 337 -10.39 5.41 1.60
C GLY A 337 -10.66 5.75 3.07
N MET A 338 -11.66 6.60 3.32
CA MET A 338 -12.14 6.85 4.68
C MET A 338 -12.84 5.62 5.30
N PHE A 339 -13.31 4.67 4.49
CA PHE A 339 -14.12 3.53 4.95
C PHE A 339 -13.59 2.16 4.49
N LEU A 340 -12.86 2.12 3.39
CA LEU A 340 -12.39 0.90 2.73
C LEU A 340 -10.88 0.74 2.86
N ASP A 341 -10.42 -0.51 2.85
CA ASP A 341 -9.01 -0.81 2.67
C ASP A 341 -8.60 -0.62 1.18
N ALA A 342 -7.28 -0.54 0.95
CA ALA A 342 -6.73 -0.23 -0.37
C ALA A 342 -7.08 -1.27 -1.44
N PHE A 343 -7.11 -2.57 -1.09
CA PHE A 343 -7.47 -3.64 -2.03
C PHE A 343 -8.93 -3.53 -2.47
N SER A 344 -9.83 -3.31 -1.51
CA SER A 344 -11.26 -3.14 -1.76
C SER A 344 -11.55 -1.91 -2.61
N MET A 345 -10.88 -0.78 -2.33
CA MET A 345 -11.00 0.42 -3.15
C MET A 345 -10.64 0.16 -4.60
N MET A 346 -9.47 -0.43 -4.83
CA MET A 346 -8.99 -0.72 -6.18
C MET A 346 -9.87 -1.74 -6.90
N ALA A 347 -10.31 -2.79 -6.20
CA ALA A 347 -11.15 -3.83 -6.74
C ALA A 347 -12.50 -3.29 -7.26
N ILE A 348 -13.05 -2.27 -6.61
CA ILE A 348 -14.30 -1.61 -7.03
C ILE A 348 -14.05 -0.62 -8.18
N THR A 349 -13.03 0.24 -8.05
CA THR A 349 -12.88 1.41 -8.90
C THR A 349 -12.14 1.13 -10.20
N ILE A 350 -11.08 0.30 -10.16
CA ILE A 350 -10.23 0.08 -11.34
C ILE A 350 -11.00 -0.51 -12.52
N PRO A 351 -11.84 -1.53 -12.38
CA PRO A 351 -12.61 -2.05 -13.51
C PRO A 351 -13.54 -1.02 -14.17
N ILE A 352 -13.97 -0.01 -13.41
CA ILE A 352 -14.85 1.05 -13.91
C ILE A 352 -14.06 2.19 -14.56
N MET A 353 -12.98 2.63 -13.92
CA MET A 353 -12.26 3.84 -14.29
C MET A 353 -11.16 3.57 -15.32
N PHE A 354 -10.54 2.40 -15.28
CA PHE A 354 -9.40 2.09 -16.13
C PHE A 354 -9.69 2.16 -17.64
N PRO A 355 -10.84 1.64 -18.16
CA PRO A 355 -11.20 1.80 -19.56
C PRO A 355 -11.32 3.28 -19.99
N ALA A 356 -11.88 4.14 -19.13
CA ALA A 356 -11.99 5.56 -19.39
C ALA A 356 -10.61 6.24 -19.45
N VAL A 357 -9.68 5.87 -18.55
CA VAL A 357 -8.31 6.39 -18.54
C VAL A 357 -7.54 5.94 -19.77
N GLN A 358 -7.73 4.69 -20.20
CA GLN A 358 -7.12 4.18 -21.44
C GLN A 358 -7.64 4.90 -22.69
N SER A 359 -8.95 5.19 -22.77
CA SER A 359 -9.53 5.94 -23.90
C SER A 359 -8.99 7.35 -24.02
N LEU A 360 -8.53 7.96 -22.92
CA LEU A 360 -7.84 9.24 -22.89
C LEU A 360 -6.35 9.17 -23.26
N GLY A 361 -5.80 7.96 -23.47
CA GLY A 361 -4.41 7.75 -23.89
C GLY A 361 -3.36 7.87 -22.78
N PHE A 362 -3.75 7.80 -21.50
CA PHE A 362 -2.80 7.84 -20.39
C PHE A 362 -2.08 6.50 -20.16
N ASP A 363 -0.83 6.59 -19.70
CA ASP A 363 -0.02 5.43 -19.37
C ASP A 363 -0.62 4.66 -18.16
N PRO A 364 -0.90 3.35 -18.31
CA PRO A 364 -1.47 2.52 -17.25
C PRO A 364 -0.64 2.50 -15.97
N ILE A 365 0.69 2.52 -16.08
CA ILE A 365 1.61 2.48 -14.94
C ILE A 365 1.55 3.80 -14.17
N TRP A 366 1.51 4.94 -14.89
CA TRP A 366 1.35 6.26 -14.28
C TRP A 366 0.06 6.36 -13.48
N PHE A 367 -1.07 5.94 -14.09
CA PHE A 367 -2.36 5.94 -13.41
C PHE A 367 -2.36 5.01 -12.18
N GLY A 368 -1.73 3.84 -12.29
CA GLY A 368 -1.63 2.88 -11.20
C GLY A 368 -0.87 3.42 -9.98
N ILE A 369 0.26 4.08 -10.19
CA ILE A 369 1.01 4.71 -9.07
C ILE A 369 0.18 5.82 -8.41
N LEU A 370 -0.50 6.66 -9.19
CA LEU A 370 -1.37 7.70 -8.63
C LEU A 370 -2.56 7.10 -7.87
N THR A 371 -3.16 6.03 -8.40
CA THR A 371 -4.23 5.30 -7.70
C THR A 371 -3.75 4.78 -6.35
N VAL A 372 -2.60 4.10 -6.31
CA VAL A 372 -2.02 3.61 -5.05
C VAL A 372 -1.77 4.77 -4.08
N LYS A 373 -1.24 5.90 -4.56
CA LYS A 373 -1.03 7.10 -3.73
C LYS A 373 -2.34 7.65 -3.16
N MET A 374 -3.42 7.64 -3.94
CA MET A 374 -4.73 8.09 -3.44
C MET A 374 -5.32 7.12 -2.41
N CYS A 375 -5.14 5.81 -2.62
CA CYS A 375 -5.51 4.81 -1.60
C CYS A 375 -4.76 5.06 -0.28
N GLU A 376 -3.47 5.39 -0.35
CA GLU A 376 -2.63 5.64 0.81
C GLU A 376 -3.08 6.85 1.63
N ILE A 377 -3.51 7.95 0.98
CA ILE A 377 -4.11 9.10 1.68
C ILE A 377 -5.30 8.62 2.51
N GLY A 378 -6.16 7.77 1.96
CA GLY A 378 -7.31 7.22 2.67
C GLY A 378 -6.92 6.49 3.95
N LEU A 379 -5.81 5.75 3.94
CA LEU A 379 -5.33 4.97 5.09
C LEU A 379 -4.88 5.83 6.30
N ILE A 380 -4.67 7.13 6.11
CA ILE A 380 -4.26 8.08 7.17
C ILE A 380 -5.26 9.22 7.38
N THR A 381 -6.40 9.18 6.65
CA THR A 381 -7.43 10.24 6.69
C THR A 381 -8.62 9.83 7.56
N PRO A 382 -9.18 10.73 8.41
CA PRO A 382 -10.38 10.45 9.18
C PRO A 382 -11.59 10.12 8.26
N PRO A 383 -12.63 9.37 8.71
CA PRO A 383 -12.87 8.93 10.10
C PRO A 383 -12.21 7.60 10.49
N VAL A 384 -11.91 6.69 9.53
CA VAL A 384 -11.32 5.40 9.88
C VAL A 384 -9.79 5.48 9.83
N GLY A 385 -9.16 5.69 8.66
CA GLY A 385 -7.70 5.77 8.57
C GLY A 385 -6.98 4.56 9.15
N LEU A 386 -7.00 3.43 8.44
CA LEU A 386 -6.55 2.12 8.95
C LEU A 386 -5.19 2.15 9.65
N ASN A 387 -4.20 2.85 9.08
CA ASN A 387 -2.87 2.96 9.70
C ASN A 387 -2.92 3.72 11.03
N VAL A 388 -3.78 4.72 11.15
CA VAL A 388 -3.97 5.49 12.39
C VAL A 388 -4.53 4.60 13.49
N TYR A 389 -5.51 3.74 13.16
CA TYR A 389 -6.05 2.77 14.13
C TYR A 389 -5.04 1.71 14.52
N VAL A 390 -4.22 1.23 13.60
CA VAL A 390 -3.12 0.31 13.91
C VAL A 390 -2.16 0.95 14.92
N ILE A 391 -1.80 2.20 14.71
CA ILE A 391 -0.93 2.94 15.64
C ILE A 391 -1.63 3.19 16.99
N ALA A 392 -2.92 3.52 17.00
CA ALA A 392 -3.68 3.66 18.25
C ALA A 392 -3.74 2.35 19.06
N GLY A 393 -3.74 1.19 18.39
CA GLY A 393 -3.63 -0.12 19.05
C GLY A 393 -2.28 -0.37 19.73
N ILE A 394 -1.21 0.21 19.18
CA ILE A 394 0.17 0.11 19.71
C ILE A 394 0.43 1.18 20.77
N ASP A 395 0.08 2.41 20.48
CA ASP A 395 0.25 3.58 21.35
C ASP A 395 -1.07 3.93 22.05
N ARG A 396 -1.35 3.26 23.13
CA ARG A 396 -2.57 3.46 23.93
C ARG A 396 -2.57 4.75 24.75
N GLU A 397 -1.44 5.45 24.84
CA GLU A 397 -1.32 6.68 25.64
C GLU A 397 -1.73 7.90 24.83
N THR A 398 -1.55 7.89 23.50
CA THR A 398 -1.91 9.01 22.64
C THR A 398 -3.36 8.88 22.19
N PRO A 399 -4.24 9.84 22.50
CA PRO A 399 -5.63 9.80 22.05
C PRO A 399 -5.74 9.78 20.53
N LEU A 400 -6.71 9.03 20.00
CA LEU A 400 -6.94 8.89 18.56
C LEU A 400 -7.04 10.24 17.80
N PRO A 401 -7.76 11.26 18.30
CA PRO A 401 -7.80 12.57 17.63
C PRO A 401 -6.42 13.24 17.51
N GLU A 402 -5.54 13.04 18.48
CA GLU A 402 -4.18 13.57 18.41
C GLU A 402 -3.32 12.85 17.36
N ILE A 403 -3.52 11.54 17.18
CA ILE A 403 -2.85 10.79 16.12
C ILE A 403 -3.29 11.31 14.76
N PHE A 404 -4.61 11.50 14.54
CA PHE A 404 -5.14 12.11 13.32
C PHE A 404 -4.62 13.52 13.08
N LYS A 405 -4.53 14.35 14.14
CA LYS A 405 -3.93 15.68 14.04
C LYS A 405 -2.46 15.62 13.61
N GLY A 406 -1.72 14.64 14.10
CA GLY A 406 -0.34 14.41 13.65
C GLY A 406 -0.27 13.95 12.20
N ALA A 407 -1.13 13.00 11.81
CA ALA A 407 -1.20 12.45 10.45
C ALA A 407 -1.65 13.50 9.42
N SER A 408 -2.49 14.47 9.78
CA SER A 408 -2.99 15.50 8.84
C SER A 408 -1.89 16.32 8.18
N TRP A 409 -0.77 16.57 8.86
CA TRP A 409 0.39 17.21 8.25
C TRP A 409 0.99 16.38 7.13
N PHE A 410 1.00 15.06 7.28
CA PHE A 410 1.50 14.14 6.25
C PHE A 410 0.52 14.00 5.10
N VAL A 411 -0.80 14.14 5.33
CA VAL A 411 -1.78 14.25 4.25
C VAL A 411 -1.47 15.44 3.34
N LEU A 412 -1.13 16.61 3.91
CA LEU A 412 -0.71 17.77 3.10
C LEU A 412 0.56 17.48 2.29
N MET A 413 1.53 16.78 2.87
CA MET A 413 2.75 16.38 2.18
C MET A 413 2.46 15.36 1.06
N GLU A 414 1.50 14.46 1.27
CA GLU A 414 1.03 13.53 0.25
C GLU A 414 0.39 14.25 -0.93
N ILE A 415 -0.44 15.26 -0.68
CA ILE A 415 -1.03 16.10 -1.73
C ILE A 415 0.07 16.76 -2.56
N ILE A 416 1.13 17.28 -1.91
CA ILE A 416 2.29 17.87 -2.62
C ILE A 416 2.98 16.80 -3.48
N THR A 417 3.21 15.60 -2.93
CA THR A 417 3.84 14.50 -3.65
C THR A 417 3.02 14.09 -4.87
N ILE A 418 1.70 13.94 -4.71
CA ILE A 418 0.79 13.59 -5.81
C ILE A 418 0.78 14.69 -6.86
N ALA A 419 0.73 15.97 -6.47
CA ALA A 419 0.79 17.08 -7.42
C ALA A 419 2.08 17.06 -8.25
N ILE A 420 3.22 16.75 -7.64
CA ILE A 420 4.51 16.59 -8.35
C ILE A 420 4.44 15.39 -9.31
N LEU A 421 3.98 14.23 -8.85
CA LEU A 421 3.89 13.02 -9.68
C LEU A 421 2.88 13.17 -10.83
N PHE A 422 1.81 13.91 -10.61
CA PHE A 422 0.80 14.23 -11.60
C PHE A 422 1.35 15.19 -12.69
N ALA A 423 2.09 16.23 -12.26
CA ALA A 423 2.68 17.21 -13.15
C ALA A 423 3.90 16.68 -13.92
N PHE A 424 4.63 15.71 -13.34
CA PHE A 424 5.85 15.14 -13.91
C PHE A 424 5.75 13.61 -14.05
N PRO A 425 4.98 13.08 -15.03
CA PRO A 425 4.81 11.64 -15.25
C PRO A 425 6.13 10.88 -15.45
N ALA A 426 7.17 11.56 -15.91
CA ALA A 426 8.49 10.99 -16.13
C ALA A 426 9.10 10.39 -14.84
N ILE A 427 8.79 10.93 -13.66
CA ILE A 427 9.28 10.38 -12.38
C ILE A 427 8.80 8.94 -12.19
N ILE A 428 7.57 8.63 -12.65
CA ILE A 428 6.98 7.30 -12.55
C ILE A 428 7.46 6.40 -13.69
N THR A 429 7.45 6.92 -14.93
CA THR A 429 7.60 6.09 -16.13
C THR A 429 9.05 5.91 -16.58
N TRP A 430 10.00 6.68 -16.05
CA TRP A 430 11.41 6.64 -16.47
C TRP A 430 12.07 5.28 -16.20
N LEU A 431 12.03 4.78 -14.97
CA LEU A 431 12.63 3.48 -14.60
C LEU A 431 12.01 2.31 -15.37
N PRO A 432 10.66 2.17 -15.48
CA PRO A 432 10.05 1.11 -16.29
C PRO A 432 10.41 1.13 -17.77
N ARG A 433 10.71 2.33 -18.34
CA ARG A 433 11.09 2.46 -19.77
C ARG A 433 12.50 1.99 -20.05
N ILE A 434 13.43 2.15 -19.12
CA ILE A 434 14.82 1.69 -19.28
C ILE A 434 15.02 0.24 -18.85
N MET A 435 14.02 -0.38 -18.26
CA MET A 435 14.04 -1.80 -17.94
C MET A 435 14.01 -2.61 -19.24
N THR A 436 15.00 -3.45 -19.44
CA THR A 436 15.01 -4.40 -20.55
C THR A 436 13.83 -5.38 -20.38
N SER A 437 13.00 -5.47 -21.40
CA SER A 437 11.84 -6.36 -21.44
C SER A 437 12.24 -7.83 -21.52
#